data_9cd0df59f806a424a677db00d6212ade
#
_entry.id   9cd0df59f806a424a677db00d6212ade
#
_cell.length_a   1.000
_cell.length_b   1.000
_cell.length_c   1.000
_cell.angle_alpha   90.00
_cell.angle_beta   90.00
_cell.angle_gamma   90.00
#
_symmetry.space_group_name_H-M   'P 1'
#
loop_
_entity.id
_entity.type
_entity.pdbx_description
1 polymer ?
#
loop_
_entity_poly.entity_id
_entity_poly.type
_entity_poly.pdbx_seq_one_letter_code
_entity_poly.pdbx_strand_id
1 'polypeptide(L)'
;MTAPLRIGPYAIERLLGVGSFATVWLGYDRALDAHVAIKVLAENWSHDLRVRERFLDEARLLRRLEHERLIRVHAVGELPDGRPYAVLAWADGGSLRDRLAADEIPAPTALRLLGEVCAGVAVLHRHGVVHRDLTPGNILFRSAGPDGPEQVLIADLGLAKALAAASGLTARAGTPGYMAPEQDDPGAVVDTRADVYGLGRLGIRLLAADPSSANPTRLDPPRHPGEIRLRDDVPAAVAAVLAQATAHRPADRYPDAATLHAALIRASAPAVAAGPARRQPSPRAGARRRYWSRRAGAAVVAVAAVGAVGAEPGGAGSARPVGGTYTTGPLTVTLPPGWSATGATWAGQYGADGEPEPALVMSPQPRRWAADLHLPGAFVGLSVSTAARATPAGFLAERTHGDCTPAPARATRQAGVEWTVVAYRCDRGRPQIIESAALHPGRPALVYVQVAPPADGGPDFVDTLLAGVRLR
;
A
#
# COMPACT_ATOMS: atom_id res chain seq x y z
N MET A 1 2.19 20.20 -4.20
CA MET A 1 1.13 20.23 -5.22
C MET A 1 0.25 21.42 -4.92
N THR A 2 0.19 22.41 -5.80
CA THR A 2 -0.90 23.38 -5.75
C THR A 2 -2.19 22.61 -6.05
N ALA A 3 -3.16 22.65 -5.14
CA ALA A 3 -4.46 22.00 -5.37
C ALA A 3 -5.06 22.57 -6.67
N PRO A 4 -5.60 21.75 -7.57
CA PRO A 4 -6.33 22.26 -8.72
C PRO A 4 -7.52 23.07 -8.17
N LEU A 5 -7.79 24.23 -8.74
CA LEU A 5 -8.91 25.05 -8.31
C LEU A 5 -10.27 24.36 -8.57
N ARG A 6 -10.31 23.48 -9.57
CA ARG A 6 -11.52 22.73 -9.96
C ARG A 6 -11.15 21.36 -10.56
N ILE A 7 -12.05 20.40 -10.37
CA ILE A 7 -12.09 19.12 -11.09
C ILE A 7 -13.49 19.00 -11.68
N GLY A 8 -13.62 19.09 -13.01
CA GLY A 8 -14.93 19.18 -13.65
C GLY A 8 -15.74 20.38 -13.09
N PRO A 9 -17.01 20.20 -12.70
CA PRO A 9 -17.85 21.26 -12.11
C PRO A 9 -17.54 21.55 -10.64
N TYR A 10 -16.74 20.69 -9.96
CA TYR A 10 -16.52 20.73 -8.52
C TYR A 10 -15.42 21.72 -8.13
N ALA A 11 -15.65 22.55 -7.12
CA ALA A 11 -14.63 23.40 -6.51
C ALA A 11 -13.79 22.56 -5.55
N ILE A 12 -12.45 22.58 -5.67
CA ILE A 12 -11.56 21.78 -4.82
C ILE A 12 -11.18 22.59 -3.58
N GLU A 13 -11.32 21.97 -2.42
CA GLU A 13 -10.98 22.58 -1.13
C GLU A 13 -9.63 22.07 -0.61
N ARG A 14 -9.43 20.74 -0.57
CA ARG A 14 -8.21 20.16 -0.05
C ARG A 14 -7.96 18.74 -0.55
N LEU A 15 -6.73 18.29 -0.41
CA LEU A 15 -6.35 16.89 -0.63
C LEU A 15 -6.80 16.04 0.57
N LEU A 16 -7.46 14.91 0.31
CA LEU A 16 -7.84 13.90 1.30
C LEU A 16 -6.80 12.79 1.42
N GLY A 17 -6.21 12.39 0.30
CA GLY A 17 -5.22 11.31 0.30
C GLY A 17 -4.50 11.15 -1.03
N VAL A 18 -3.28 10.58 -0.95
CA VAL A 18 -2.48 10.20 -2.10
C VAL A 18 -2.21 8.71 -2.00
N GLY A 19 -2.66 7.97 -3.01
CA GLY A 19 -2.36 6.55 -3.18
C GLY A 19 -1.49 6.31 -4.42
N SER A 20 -1.00 5.10 -4.57
CA SER A 20 -0.19 4.70 -5.73
C SER A 20 -0.96 4.70 -7.06
N PHE A 21 -2.30 4.57 -7.00
CA PHE A 21 -3.17 4.49 -8.18
C PHE A 21 -4.07 5.72 -8.37
N ALA A 22 -4.32 6.48 -7.32
CA ALA A 22 -5.21 7.62 -7.37
C ALA A 22 -4.89 8.66 -6.30
N THR A 23 -5.28 9.90 -6.56
CA THR A 23 -5.38 10.96 -5.56
C THR A 23 -6.84 11.20 -5.23
N VAL A 24 -7.15 11.48 -3.96
CA VAL A 24 -8.51 11.78 -3.51
C VAL A 24 -8.57 13.21 -2.98
N TRP A 25 -9.52 13.98 -3.48
CA TRP A 25 -9.72 15.38 -3.16
C TRP A 25 -11.08 15.61 -2.50
N LEU A 26 -11.15 16.51 -1.53
CA LEU A 26 -12.41 17.09 -1.08
C LEU A 26 -12.82 18.17 -2.07
N GLY A 27 -14.00 18.01 -2.64
CA GLY A 27 -14.62 18.98 -3.51
C GLY A 27 -16.00 19.39 -3.01
N TYR A 28 -16.47 20.50 -3.52
CA TYR A 28 -17.79 21.04 -3.23
C TYR A 28 -18.61 21.12 -4.52
N ASP A 29 -19.77 20.45 -4.50
CA ASP A 29 -20.77 20.50 -5.57
C ASP A 29 -21.73 21.66 -5.30
N ARG A 30 -21.57 22.75 -6.07
CA ARG A 30 -22.41 23.95 -5.92
C ARG A 30 -23.86 23.71 -6.37
N ALA A 31 -24.12 22.73 -7.23
CA ALA A 31 -25.47 22.45 -7.72
C ALA A 31 -26.28 21.67 -6.68
N LEU A 32 -25.62 20.82 -5.89
CA LEU A 32 -26.25 20.02 -4.84
C LEU A 32 -26.06 20.60 -3.44
N ASP A 33 -25.28 21.68 -3.29
CA ASP A 33 -24.90 22.27 -2.00
C ASP A 33 -24.30 21.23 -1.05
N ALA A 34 -23.36 20.43 -1.55
CA ALA A 34 -22.84 19.28 -0.82
C ALA A 34 -21.34 19.03 -1.08
N HIS A 35 -20.64 18.54 -0.06
CA HIS A 35 -19.28 18.04 -0.22
C HIS A 35 -19.27 16.67 -0.87
N VAL A 36 -18.25 16.44 -1.68
CA VAL A 36 -17.98 15.18 -2.39
C VAL A 36 -16.50 14.82 -2.27
N ALA A 37 -16.20 13.54 -2.30
CA ALA A 37 -14.84 13.05 -2.47
C ALA A 37 -14.59 12.74 -3.97
N ILE A 38 -13.49 13.26 -4.51
CA ILE A 38 -13.18 13.09 -5.93
C ILE A 38 -11.88 12.29 -6.05
N LYS A 39 -12.02 11.03 -6.47
CA LYS A 39 -10.91 10.10 -6.73
C LYS A 39 -10.47 10.29 -8.18
N VAL A 40 -9.22 10.69 -8.39
CA VAL A 40 -8.63 10.95 -9.71
C VAL A 40 -7.55 9.91 -9.97
N LEU A 41 -7.55 9.25 -11.11
CA LEU A 41 -6.49 8.33 -11.49
C LEU A 41 -5.14 9.05 -11.47
N ALA A 42 -4.13 8.44 -10.86
CA ALA A 42 -2.80 9.04 -10.79
C ALA A 42 -2.17 9.10 -12.19
N GLU A 43 -1.37 10.13 -12.43
CA GLU A 43 -0.85 10.47 -13.76
C GLU A 43 0.01 9.35 -14.36
N ASN A 44 0.80 8.67 -13.55
CA ASN A 44 1.63 7.54 -13.99
C ASN A 44 0.83 6.36 -14.57
N TRP A 45 -0.49 6.30 -14.33
CA TRP A 45 -1.38 5.28 -14.87
C TRP A 45 -2.31 5.80 -15.97
N SER A 46 -2.25 7.10 -16.28
CA SER A 46 -3.15 7.74 -17.24
C SER A 46 -3.10 7.13 -18.65
N HIS A 47 -1.95 6.58 -19.03
CA HIS A 47 -1.69 6.03 -20.35
C HIS A 47 -1.89 4.50 -20.45
N ASP A 48 -2.08 3.80 -19.33
CA ASP A 48 -2.43 2.39 -19.34
C ASP A 48 -3.96 2.24 -19.49
N LEU A 49 -4.40 1.91 -20.71
CA LEU A 49 -5.83 1.77 -21.04
C LEU A 49 -6.53 0.72 -20.15
N ARG A 50 -5.83 -0.36 -19.78
CA ARG A 50 -6.40 -1.41 -18.93
C ARG A 50 -6.61 -0.94 -17.51
N VAL A 51 -5.67 -0.16 -16.96
CA VAL A 51 -5.81 0.44 -15.63
C VAL A 51 -6.93 1.48 -15.62
N ARG A 52 -7.04 2.30 -16.69
CA ARG A 52 -8.14 3.26 -16.87
C ARG A 52 -9.50 2.55 -16.91
N GLU A 53 -9.64 1.49 -17.71
CA GLU A 53 -10.88 0.71 -17.80
C GLU A 53 -11.25 0.13 -16.42
N ARG A 54 -10.30 -0.46 -15.71
CA ARG A 54 -10.55 -1.02 -14.37
C ARG A 54 -10.94 0.04 -13.34
N PHE A 55 -10.32 1.22 -13.40
CA PHE A 55 -10.74 2.36 -12.57
C PHE A 55 -12.21 2.74 -12.81
N LEU A 56 -12.62 2.80 -14.06
CA LEU A 56 -14.01 3.10 -14.44
C LEU A 56 -14.96 1.93 -14.11
N ASP A 57 -14.52 0.69 -14.30
CA ASP A 57 -15.31 -0.50 -13.95
C ASP A 57 -15.57 -0.60 -12.45
N GLU A 58 -14.59 -0.24 -11.62
CA GLU A 58 -14.73 -0.13 -10.16
C GLU A 58 -15.84 0.88 -9.80
N ALA A 59 -15.78 2.07 -10.40
CA ALA A 59 -16.78 3.09 -10.15
C ALA A 59 -18.19 2.66 -10.63
N ARG A 60 -18.28 2.04 -11.82
CA ARG A 60 -19.53 1.50 -12.38
C ARG A 60 -20.10 0.38 -11.53
N LEU A 61 -19.24 -0.49 -11.02
CA LEU A 61 -19.63 -1.61 -10.15
C LEU A 61 -20.21 -1.10 -8.83
N LEU A 62 -19.48 -0.20 -8.14
CA LEU A 62 -19.95 0.42 -6.89
C LEU A 62 -21.27 1.16 -7.09
N ARG A 63 -21.45 1.85 -8.23
CA ARG A 63 -22.72 2.53 -8.54
C ARG A 63 -23.88 1.53 -8.71
N ARG A 64 -23.64 0.35 -9.27
CA ARG A 64 -24.68 -0.70 -9.41
C ARG A 64 -25.00 -1.42 -8.11
N LEU A 65 -24.02 -1.51 -7.22
CA LEU A 65 -24.16 -2.22 -5.94
C LEU A 65 -24.81 -1.38 -4.84
N GLU A 66 -25.27 -0.18 -5.10
CA GLU A 66 -25.81 0.80 -4.17
C GLU A 66 -26.32 0.21 -2.83
N HIS A 67 -25.52 0.35 -1.78
CA HIS A 67 -25.79 -0.22 -0.46
C HIS A 67 -25.27 0.70 0.66
N GLU A 68 -25.97 0.75 1.78
CA GLU A 68 -25.63 1.62 2.91
C GLU A 68 -24.21 1.42 3.47
N ARG A 69 -23.62 0.22 3.30
CA ARG A 69 -22.27 -0.12 3.78
C ARG A 69 -21.18 0.02 2.72
N LEU A 70 -21.51 0.47 1.55
CA LEU A 70 -20.56 0.71 0.46
C LEU A 70 -20.49 2.20 0.13
N ILE A 71 -19.30 2.69 -0.22
CA ILE A 71 -19.17 4.07 -0.66
C ILE A 71 -20.00 4.29 -1.93
N ARG A 72 -20.85 5.31 -1.90
CA ARG A 72 -21.71 5.63 -3.05
C ARG A 72 -20.94 6.40 -4.10
N VAL A 73 -21.07 5.99 -5.37
CA VAL A 73 -20.55 6.71 -6.54
C VAL A 73 -21.66 7.59 -7.11
N HIS A 74 -21.43 8.90 -7.20
CA HIS A 74 -22.38 9.86 -7.77
C HIS A 74 -22.21 10.03 -9.27
N ALA A 75 -20.95 10.18 -9.73
CA ALA A 75 -20.64 10.43 -11.13
C ALA A 75 -19.23 9.93 -11.48
N VAL A 76 -18.96 9.83 -12.76
CA VAL A 76 -17.62 9.68 -13.33
C VAL A 76 -17.41 10.76 -14.37
N GLY A 77 -16.18 11.17 -14.58
CA GLY A 77 -15.82 12.18 -15.58
C GLY A 77 -14.37 12.01 -16.01
N GLU A 78 -13.94 12.93 -16.86
CA GLU A 78 -12.59 12.95 -17.40
C GLU A 78 -12.01 14.37 -17.28
N LEU A 79 -10.74 14.46 -16.90
CA LEU A 79 -10.00 15.72 -16.88
C LEU A 79 -9.60 16.14 -18.31
N PRO A 80 -9.22 17.41 -18.54
CA PRO A 80 -8.73 17.86 -19.83
C PRO A 80 -7.49 17.10 -20.34
N ASP A 81 -6.69 16.52 -19.43
CA ASP A 81 -5.53 15.68 -19.75
C ASP A 81 -5.90 14.20 -20.00
N GLY A 82 -7.19 13.87 -20.03
CA GLY A 82 -7.71 12.55 -20.30
C GLY A 82 -7.74 11.62 -19.09
N ARG A 83 -7.35 12.03 -17.87
CA ARG A 83 -7.44 11.18 -16.69
C ARG A 83 -8.88 11.05 -16.20
N PRO A 84 -9.35 9.82 -15.96
CA PRO A 84 -10.67 9.62 -15.39
C PRO A 84 -10.69 10.02 -13.92
N TYR A 85 -11.85 10.51 -13.48
CA TYR A 85 -12.15 10.71 -12.08
C TYR A 85 -13.52 10.13 -11.72
N ALA A 86 -13.67 9.72 -10.45
CA ALA A 86 -14.93 9.28 -9.88
C ALA A 86 -15.33 10.21 -8.72
N VAL A 87 -16.59 10.61 -8.70
CA VAL A 87 -17.18 11.43 -7.65
C VAL A 87 -17.90 10.52 -6.68
N LEU A 88 -17.49 10.55 -5.43
CA LEU A 88 -17.94 9.66 -4.38
C LEU A 88 -18.64 10.46 -3.28
N ALA A 89 -19.49 9.81 -2.51
CA ALA A 89 -19.98 10.38 -1.27
C ALA A 89 -18.81 10.71 -0.35
N TRP A 90 -18.83 11.87 0.27
CA TRP A 90 -17.82 12.22 1.25
C TRP A 90 -18.11 11.56 2.60
N ALA A 91 -17.12 10.89 3.16
CA ALA A 91 -17.13 10.29 4.48
C ALA A 91 -16.41 11.26 5.44
N ASP A 92 -17.17 12.04 6.19
CA ASP A 92 -16.70 13.13 7.04
C ASP A 92 -16.00 12.65 8.33
N GLY A 93 -16.25 11.42 8.75
CA GLY A 93 -15.63 10.79 9.93
C GLY A 93 -14.23 10.20 9.71
N GLY A 94 -13.63 10.44 8.55
CA GLY A 94 -12.28 9.95 8.21
C GLY A 94 -12.20 8.44 7.98
N SER A 95 -11.00 7.87 8.05
CA SER A 95 -10.73 6.44 7.87
C SER A 95 -10.44 5.72 9.18
N LEU A 96 -10.54 4.40 9.17
CA LEU A 96 -10.11 3.56 10.30
C LEU A 96 -8.61 3.69 10.55
N ARG A 97 -7.81 3.96 9.52
CA ARG A 97 -6.37 4.25 9.68
C ARG A 97 -6.15 5.48 10.56
N ASP A 98 -6.90 6.55 10.31
CA ASP A 98 -6.79 7.80 11.07
C ASP A 98 -7.16 7.57 12.54
N ARG A 99 -8.21 6.79 12.80
CA ARG A 99 -8.65 6.45 14.17
C ARG A 99 -7.64 5.59 14.91
N LEU A 100 -7.07 4.59 14.25
CA LEU A 100 -6.04 3.73 14.83
C LEU A 100 -4.71 4.47 15.09
N ALA A 101 -4.50 5.63 14.43
CA ALA A 101 -3.36 6.50 14.69
C ALA A 101 -3.63 7.51 15.81
N ALA A 102 -4.89 7.87 16.06
CA ALA A 102 -5.29 8.84 17.07
C ALA A 102 -5.42 8.19 18.46
N ASP A 103 -6.21 7.11 18.57
CA ASP A 103 -6.56 6.50 19.83
C ASP A 103 -6.77 4.99 19.73
N GLU A 104 -6.70 4.32 20.88
CA GLU A 104 -7.08 2.92 21.00
C GLU A 104 -8.62 2.77 20.98
N ILE A 105 -9.11 1.90 20.10
CA ILE A 105 -10.54 1.60 19.99
C ILE A 105 -10.92 0.56 21.04
N PRO A 106 -11.89 0.83 21.96
CA PRO A 106 -12.32 -0.17 22.96
C PRO A 106 -12.77 -1.48 22.33
N ALA A 107 -12.47 -2.63 22.96
CA ALA A 107 -12.73 -3.96 22.39
C ALA A 107 -14.19 -4.20 21.97
N PRO A 108 -15.22 -3.78 22.74
CA PRO A 108 -16.61 -3.93 22.28
C PRO A 108 -16.91 -3.16 21.00
N THR A 109 -16.34 -1.95 20.87
CA THR A 109 -16.46 -1.12 19.66
C THR A 109 -15.70 -1.74 18.50
N ALA A 110 -14.50 -2.26 18.72
CA ALA A 110 -13.66 -2.93 17.72
C ALA A 110 -14.34 -4.20 17.17
N LEU A 111 -14.94 -5.01 18.04
CA LEU A 111 -15.70 -6.21 17.66
C LEU A 111 -16.94 -5.84 16.82
N ARG A 112 -17.71 -4.83 17.27
CA ARG A 112 -18.86 -4.33 16.52
C ARG A 112 -18.43 -3.81 15.13
N LEU A 113 -17.38 -3.00 15.08
CA LEU A 113 -16.83 -2.46 13.85
C LEU A 113 -16.39 -3.56 12.88
N LEU A 114 -15.64 -4.56 13.37
CA LEU A 114 -15.24 -5.72 12.57
C LEU A 114 -16.47 -6.45 11.99
N GLY A 115 -17.52 -6.63 12.80
CA GLY A 115 -18.78 -7.21 12.36
C GLY A 115 -19.46 -6.39 11.25
N GLU A 116 -19.50 -5.06 11.37
CA GLU A 116 -20.06 -4.17 10.35
C GLU A 116 -19.26 -4.22 9.04
N VAL A 117 -17.93 -4.26 9.12
CA VAL A 117 -17.05 -4.44 7.95
C VAL A 117 -17.30 -5.80 7.29
N CYS A 118 -17.37 -6.89 8.07
CA CYS A 118 -17.71 -8.22 7.54
C CYS A 118 -19.07 -8.21 6.83
N ALA A 119 -20.09 -7.55 7.42
CA ALA A 119 -21.40 -7.44 6.80
C ALA A 119 -21.37 -6.67 5.47
N GLY A 120 -20.58 -5.60 5.38
CA GLY A 120 -20.39 -4.85 4.13
C GLY A 120 -19.66 -5.67 3.06
N VAL A 121 -18.59 -6.37 3.41
CA VAL A 121 -17.87 -7.25 2.47
C VAL A 121 -18.76 -8.42 2.03
N ALA A 122 -19.63 -8.95 2.91
CA ALA A 122 -20.60 -9.96 2.53
C ALA A 122 -21.60 -9.50 1.46
N VAL A 123 -21.88 -8.19 1.38
CA VAL A 123 -22.67 -7.63 0.26
C VAL A 123 -21.94 -7.83 -1.06
N LEU A 124 -20.64 -7.51 -1.11
CA LEU A 124 -19.81 -7.70 -2.31
C LEU A 124 -19.78 -9.18 -2.73
N HIS A 125 -19.53 -10.06 -1.76
CA HIS A 125 -19.44 -11.51 -2.01
C HIS A 125 -20.73 -12.11 -2.60
N ARG A 126 -21.91 -11.66 -2.12
CA ARG A 126 -23.19 -12.09 -2.69
C ARG A 126 -23.37 -11.70 -4.16
N HIS A 127 -22.68 -10.65 -4.61
CA HIS A 127 -22.67 -10.21 -6.00
C HIS A 127 -21.48 -10.73 -6.80
N GLY A 128 -20.74 -11.72 -6.27
CA GLY A 128 -19.57 -12.29 -6.93
C GLY A 128 -18.36 -11.38 -6.98
N VAL A 129 -18.31 -10.35 -6.13
CA VAL A 129 -17.24 -9.36 -6.11
C VAL A 129 -16.29 -9.63 -4.95
N VAL A 130 -14.99 -9.68 -5.26
CA VAL A 130 -13.90 -9.77 -4.28
C VAL A 130 -13.24 -8.40 -4.16
N HIS A 131 -13.09 -7.90 -2.93
CA HIS A 131 -12.55 -6.55 -2.66
C HIS A 131 -11.04 -6.47 -2.90
N ARG A 132 -10.27 -7.46 -2.45
CA ARG A 132 -8.81 -7.64 -2.65
C ARG A 132 -7.87 -6.64 -1.96
N ASP A 133 -8.40 -5.57 -1.37
CA ASP A 133 -7.58 -4.52 -0.71
C ASP A 133 -8.25 -4.03 0.59
N LEU A 134 -8.62 -4.96 1.47
CA LEU A 134 -9.22 -4.65 2.78
C LEU A 134 -8.15 -4.17 3.75
N THR A 135 -8.05 -2.85 3.87
CA THR A 135 -7.10 -2.16 4.77
C THR A 135 -7.82 -1.13 5.62
N PRO A 136 -7.25 -0.68 6.74
CA PRO A 136 -7.85 0.40 7.54
C PRO A 136 -8.10 1.71 6.75
N GLY A 137 -7.33 1.96 5.68
CA GLY A 137 -7.52 3.15 4.84
C GLY A 137 -8.78 3.10 3.98
N ASN A 138 -9.30 1.89 3.70
CA ASN A 138 -10.46 1.66 2.84
C ASN A 138 -11.75 1.43 3.65
N ILE A 139 -11.68 1.55 4.98
CA ILE A 139 -12.83 1.56 5.88
C ILE A 139 -13.04 3.00 6.33
N LEU A 140 -14.15 3.59 5.91
CA LEU A 140 -14.46 5.00 6.12
C LEU A 140 -15.66 5.15 7.06
N PHE A 141 -15.77 6.33 7.64
CA PHE A 141 -16.85 6.68 8.57
C PHE A 141 -17.61 7.92 8.07
N ARG A 142 -18.92 7.86 8.16
CA ARG A 142 -19.79 8.96 7.81
C ARG A 142 -20.76 9.23 8.93
N SER A 143 -20.89 10.49 9.33
CA SER A 143 -21.88 10.94 10.30
C SER A 143 -23.27 10.87 9.67
N ALA A 144 -24.24 10.35 10.41
CA ALA A 144 -25.66 10.36 10.00
C ALA A 144 -26.40 11.65 10.44
N GLY A 145 -25.64 12.72 10.73
CA GLY A 145 -26.12 13.97 11.32
C GLY A 145 -25.78 14.08 12.81
N PRO A 146 -26.15 15.20 13.47
CA PRO A 146 -25.72 15.52 14.84
C PRO A 146 -26.03 14.44 15.87
N ASP A 147 -27.15 13.72 15.72
CA ASP A 147 -27.63 12.72 16.68
C ASP A 147 -27.76 11.33 16.06
N GLY A 148 -27.32 11.14 14.83
CA GLY A 148 -27.43 9.86 14.11
C GLY A 148 -26.26 8.92 14.41
N PRO A 149 -26.49 7.57 14.33
CA PRO A 149 -25.40 6.61 14.46
C PRO A 149 -24.41 6.77 13.30
N GLU A 150 -23.13 6.72 13.63
CA GLU A 150 -22.09 6.74 12.62
C GLU A 150 -22.17 5.51 11.72
N GLN A 151 -21.99 5.69 10.43
CA GLN A 151 -22.08 4.66 9.41
C GLN A 151 -20.69 4.23 8.96
N VAL A 152 -20.45 2.92 8.92
CA VAL A 152 -19.23 2.31 8.38
C VAL A 152 -19.40 2.05 6.88
N LEU A 153 -18.48 2.57 6.08
CA LEU A 153 -18.48 2.46 4.63
C LEU A 153 -17.22 1.74 4.14
N ILE A 154 -17.39 0.82 3.22
CA ILE A 154 -16.30 0.17 2.50
C ILE A 154 -16.06 0.92 1.20
N ALA A 155 -14.81 1.29 0.97
CA ALA A 155 -14.36 2.04 -0.20
C ALA A 155 -13.21 1.32 -0.89
N ASP A 156 -12.94 1.70 -2.14
CA ASP A 156 -11.77 1.27 -2.93
C ASP A 156 -11.66 -0.25 -3.14
N LEU A 157 -12.47 -0.77 -4.06
CA LEU A 157 -12.28 -2.13 -4.59
C LEU A 157 -10.93 -2.19 -5.32
N GLY A 158 -10.05 -3.10 -4.94
CA GLY A 158 -8.69 -3.19 -5.48
C GLY A 158 -8.57 -3.68 -6.93
N LEU A 159 -9.53 -3.36 -7.83
CA LEU A 159 -9.57 -3.87 -9.19
C LEU A 159 -8.40 -3.38 -10.05
N ALA A 160 -8.07 -2.09 -9.95
CA ALA A 160 -6.93 -1.53 -10.67
C ALA A 160 -5.58 -2.06 -10.14
N LYS A 161 -5.48 -2.23 -8.82
CA LYS A 161 -4.30 -2.82 -8.16
C LYS A 161 -4.08 -4.27 -8.58
N ALA A 162 -5.15 -5.07 -8.60
CA ALA A 162 -5.08 -6.48 -8.99
C ALA A 162 -4.59 -6.66 -10.44
N LEU A 163 -4.99 -5.77 -11.35
CA LEU A 163 -4.52 -5.81 -12.73
C LEU A 163 -3.04 -5.44 -12.85
N ALA A 164 -2.62 -4.39 -12.15
CA ALA A 164 -1.23 -3.94 -12.18
C ALA A 164 -0.28 -5.02 -11.62
N ALA A 165 -0.71 -5.80 -10.61
CA ALA A 165 0.03 -6.97 -10.13
C ALA A 165 0.10 -8.07 -11.17
N ALA A 166 -1.05 -8.44 -11.75
CA ALA A 166 -1.12 -9.50 -12.77
C ALA A 166 -0.32 -9.17 -14.04
N SER A 167 -0.11 -7.87 -14.31
CA SER A 167 0.66 -7.40 -15.46
C SER A 167 2.15 -7.19 -15.16
N GLY A 168 2.62 -7.52 -13.95
CA GLY A 168 4.01 -7.27 -13.52
C GLY A 168 4.40 -5.79 -13.41
N LEU A 169 3.42 -4.87 -13.58
CA LEU A 169 3.65 -3.42 -13.57
C LEU A 169 3.94 -2.88 -12.16
N THR A 170 3.55 -3.63 -11.14
CA THR A 170 3.92 -3.36 -9.74
C THR A 170 4.37 -4.65 -9.09
N ALA A 171 5.45 -4.60 -8.33
CA ALA A 171 5.99 -5.78 -7.65
C ALA A 171 5.01 -6.37 -6.62
N ARG A 172 4.11 -5.56 -6.06
CA ARG A 172 3.00 -5.97 -5.17
C ARG A 172 1.89 -4.93 -5.24
N ALA A 173 0.70 -5.33 -5.64
CA ALA A 173 -0.46 -4.44 -5.77
C ALA A 173 -1.37 -4.43 -4.55
N GLY A 174 -0.89 -4.83 -3.39
CA GLY A 174 -1.64 -4.82 -2.13
C GLY A 174 -0.92 -4.05 -1.02
N THR A 175 -1.61 -3.76 0.06
CA THR A 175 -1.01 -3.20 1.26
C THR A 175 -0.36 -4.32 2.06
N PRO A 176 0.99 -4.30 2.27
CA PRO A 176 1.68 -5.34 3.01
C PRO A 176 0.99 -5.66 4.35
N GLY A 177 0.88 -6.96 4.65
CA GLY A 177 0.32 -7.43 5.91
C GLY A 177 -1.20 -7.62 5.94
N TYR A 178 -1.96 -7.08 4.99
CA TYR A 178 -3.40 -7.35 4.81
C TYR A 178 -3.68 -8.24 3.60
N MET A 179 -2.74 -8.34 2.69
CA MET A 179 -2.85 -9.11 1.46
C MET A 179 -2.72 -10.60 1.74
N ALA A 180 -3.62 -11.39 1.16
CA ALA A 180 -3.58 -12.84 1.29
C ALA A 180 -2.42 -13.44 0.47
N PRO A 181 -1.78 -14.55 0.94
CA PRO A 181 -0.63 -15.15 0.26
C PRO A 181 -0.86 -15.48 -1.21
N GLU A 182 -2.06 -15.96 -1.56
CA GLU A 182 -2.42 -16.28 -2.95
C GLU A 182 -2.52 -15.07 -3.88
N GLN A 183 -2.63 -13.85 -3.35
CA GLN A 183 -2.64 -12.63 -4.17
C GLN A 183 -1.23 -12.27 -4.70
N ASP A 184 -0.18 -12.83 -4.10
CA ASP A 184 1.20 -12.69 -4.56
C ASP A 184 1.58 -13.76 -5.61
N ASP A 185 0.73 -14.77 -5.82
CA ASP A 185 0.97 -15.84 -6.79
C ASP A 185 0.20 -15.58 -8.10
N PRO A 186 0.88 -15.26 -9.22
CA PRO A 186 0.23 -14.99 -10.50
C PRO A 186 -0.58 -16.18 -11.05
N GLY A 187 -0.30 -17.41 -10.60
CA GLY A 187 -1.00 -18.62 -11.00
C GLY A 187 -2.19 -18.98 -10.12
N ALA A 188 -2.35 -18.31 -8.99
CA ALA A 188 -3.41 -18.63 -8.05
C ALA A 188 -4.75 -17.97 -8.41
N VAL A 189 -5.83 -18.70 -8.15
CA VAL A 189 -7.19 -18.14 -8.25
C VAL A 189 -7.51 -17.39 -6.96
N VAL A 190 -7.73 -16.09 -7.06
CA VAL A 190 -8.12 -15.23 -5.94
C VAL A 190 -9.64 -15.16 -5.85
N ASP A 191 -10.20 -15.75 -4.78
CA ASP A 191 -11.63 -15.76 -4.50
C ASP A 191 -11.98 -14.98 -3.20
N THR A 192 -13.21 -15.13 -2.69
CA THR A 192 -13.72 -14.48 -1.47
C THR A 192 -12.89 -14.76 -0.22
N ARG A 193 -12.10 -15.84 -0.20
CA ARG A 193 -11.23 -16.21 0.91
C ARG A 193 -10.02 -15.28 1.05
N ALA A 194 -9.66 -14.55 0.00
CA ALA A 194 -8.66 -13.50 0.10
C ALA A 194 -9.14 -12.33 0.97
N ASP A 195 -10.43 -11.96 0.82
CA ASP A 195 -11.05 -10.94 1.68
C ASP A 195 -11.22 -11.43 3.12
N VAL A 196 -11.53 -12.71 3.32
CA VAL A 196 -11.59 -13.32 4.65
C VAL A 196 -10.25 -13.20 5.37
N TYR A 197 -9.14 -13.40 4.66
CA TYR A 197 -7.80 -13.19 5.20
C TYR A 197 -7.59 -11.72 5.60
N GLY A 198 -7.90 -10.78 4.72
CA GLY A 198 -7.81 -9.34 5.00
C GLY A 198 -8.64 -8.91 6.21
N LEU A 199 -9.88 -9.43 6.34
CA LEU A 199 -10.75 -9.22 7.51
C LEU A 199 -10.14 -9.82 8.79
N GLY A 200 -9.54 -11.00 8.71
CA GLY A 200 -8.82 -11.62 9.82
C GLY A 200 -7.64 -10.75 10.30
N ARG A 201 -6.83 -10.24 9.37
CA ARG A 201 -5.72 -9.32 9.67
C ARG A 201 -6.21 -8.00 10.27
N LEU A 202 -7.32 -7.47 9.75
CA LEU A 202 -7.96 -6.28 10.31
C LEU A 202 -8.45 -6.54 11.74
N GLY A 203 -9.07 -7.70 11.99
CA GLY A 203 -9.51 -8.11 13.33
C GLY A 203 -8.35 -8.24 14.31
N ILE A 204 -7.24 -8.85 13.92
CA ILE A 204 -6.02 -8.93 14.75
C ILE A 204 -5.53 -7.51 15.06
N ARG A 205 -5.45 -6.62 14.07
CA ARG A 205 -5.01 -5.23 14.27
C ARG A 205 -5.91 -4.45 15.25
N LEU A 206 -7.20 -4.68 15.20
CA LEU A 206 -8.19 -4.00 16.04
C LEU A 206 -8.20 -4.51 17.49
N LEU A 207 -7.88 -5.78 17.71
CA LEU A 207 -8.14 -6.48 18.97
C LEU A 207 -6.87 -6.95 19.70
N ALA A 208 -5.69 -6.71 19.12
CA ALA A 208 -4.42 -7.11 19.72
C ALA A 208 -4.17 -6.41 21.06
N ALA A 209 -3.54 -7.15 22.01
CA ALA A 209 -3.12 -6.64 23.31
C ALA A 209 -2.03 -5.55 23.17
N ASP A 210 -1.16 -5.68 22.18
CA ASP A 210 -0.13 -4.69 21.85
C ASP A 210 -0.34 -4.22 20.39
N PRO A 211 -0.81 -2.98 20.19
CA PRO A 211 -1.00 -2.42 18.84
C PRO A 211 0.30 -2.35 18.01
N SER A 212 1.47 -2.27 18.65
CA SER A 212 2.76 -2.25 17.94
C SER A 212 3.15 -3.63 17.43
N SER A 213 2.82 -4.68 18.16
CA SER A 213 3.01 -6.08 17.76
C SER A 213 2.02 -6.51 16.67
N ALA A 214 0.89 -5.82 16.57
CA ALA A 214 -0.14 -6.06 15.55
C ALA A 214 0.08 -5.26 14.26
N ASN A 215 1.24 -4.58 14.11
CA ASN A 215 1.59 -3.92 12.86
C ASN A 215 1.74 -4.98 11.75
N PRO A 216 0.84 -4.99 10.76
CA PRO A 216 0.80 -6.05 9.76
C PRO A 216 2.04 -6.10 8.86
N THR A 217 2.83 -5.02 8.81
CA THR A 217 4.10 -4.98 8.05
C THR A 217 5.25 -5.71 8.76
N ARG A 218 5.09 -6.04 10.06
CA ARG A 218 6.14 -6.67 10.90
C ARG A 218 5.84 -8.10 11.30
N LEU A 219 4.64 -8.61 11.00
CA LEU A 219 4.21 -9.93 11.49
C LEU A 219 4.00 -10.89 10.32
N ASP A 220 4.70 -12.01 10.39
CA ASP A 220 4.24 -13.22 9.71
C ASP A 220 2.79 -13.54 10.14
N PRO A 221 1.97 -14.10 9.23
CA PRO A 221 0.65 -14.55 9.62
C PRO A 221 0.77 -15.55 10.77
N PRO A 222 -0.07 -15.46 11.82
CA PRO A 222 -0.02 -16.38 12.94
C PRO A 222 -0.24 -17.82 12.44
N ARG A 223 0.65 -18.71 12.82
CA ARG A 223 0.59 -20.13 12.45
C ARG A 223 -0.37 -20.92 13.34
N HIS A 224 -0.58 -20.43 14.57
CA HIS A 224 -1.45 -21.07 15.57
C HIS A 224 -2.29 -20.02 16.31
N PRO A 225 -3.51 -20.36 16.78
CA PRO A 225 -4.35 -19.45 17.57
C PRO A 225 -3.64 -18.87 18.80
N GLY A 226 -2.71 -19.60 19.41
CA GLY A 226 -1.96 -19.17 20.60
C GLY A 226 -0.91 -18.08 20.33
N GLU A 227 -0.61 -17.78 19.06
CA GLU A 227 0.28 -16.67 18.68
C GLU A 227 -0.48 -15.34 18.65
N ILE A 228 -1.81 -15.37 18.55
CA ILE A 228 -2.66 -14.17 18.54
C ILE A 228 -2.92 -13.78 20.00
N ARG A 229 -2.22 -12.75 20.47
CA ARG A 229 -2.48 -12.15 21.79
C ARG A 229 -3.52 -11.04 21.64
N LEU A 230 -4.74 -11.34 22.03
CA LEU A 230 -5.82 -10.37 22.10
C LEU A 230 -5.85 -9.71 23.50
N ARG A 231 -6.49 -8.56 23.59
CA ARG A 231 -6.76 -7.87 24.85
C ARG A 231 -7.57 -8.75 25.79
N ASP A 232 -7.40 -8.58 27.09
CA ASP A 232 -8.05 -9.42 28.14
C ASP A 232 -9.58 -9.29 28.14
N ASP A 233 -10.11 -8.17 27.64
CA ASP A 233 -11.55 -7.90 27.50
C ASP A 233 -12.19 -8.52 26.23
N VAL A 234 -11.37 -9.22 25.38
CA VAL A 234 -11.85 -9.94 24.19
C VAL A 234 -12.02 -11.42 24.52
N PRO A 235 -13.18 -12.04 24.18
CA PRO A 235 -13.36 -13.47 24.38
C PRO A 235 -12.29 -14.32 23.69
N ALA A 236 -11.69 -15.28 24.42
CA ALA A 236 -10.61 -16.12 23.89
C ALA A 236 -11.02 -16.91 22.61
N ALA A 237 -12.30 -17.22 22.44
CA ALA A 237 -12.81 -17.88 21.23
C ALA A 237 -12.61 -17.04 19.96
N VAL A 238 -12.53 -15.71 20.07
CA VAL A 238 -12.29 -14.81 18.93
C VAL A 238 -10.90 -15.03 18.35
N ALA A 239 -9.89 -15.35 19.17
CA ALA A 239 -8.54 -15.65 18.68
C ALA A 239 -8.53 -16.86 17.72
N ALA A 240 -9.30 -17.91 18.03
CA ALA A 240 -9.42 -19.08 17.16
C ALA A 240 -10.09 -18.72 15.81
N VAL A 241 -11.12 -17.86 15.84
CA VAL A 241 -11.79 -17.38 14.62
C VAL A 241 -10.84 -16.57 13.75
N LEU A 242 -10.05 -15.66 14.33
CA LEU A 242 -9.10 -14.84 13.59
C LEU A 242 -7.92 -15.68 13.05
N ALA A 243 -7.44 -16.68 13.81
CA ALA A 243 -6.42 -17.62 13.34
C ALA A 243 -6.90 -18.43 12.13
N GLN A 244 -8.14 -18.93 12.16
CA GLN A 244 -8.72 -19.62 11.01
C GLN A 244 -8.90 -18.68 9.81
N ALA A 245 -9.36 -17.45 10.03
CA ALA A 245 -9.52 -16.46 8.96
C ALA A 245 -8.18 -16.13 8.27
N THR A 246 -7.07 -16.14 9.03
CA THR A 246 -5.71 -15.83 8.54
C THR A 246 -4.87 -17.07 8.21
N ALA A 247 -5.50 -18.24 8.08
CA ALA A 247 -4.81 -19.45 7.66
C ALA A 247 -4.09 -19.24 6.31
N HIS A 248 -2.88 -19.82 6.18
CA HIS A 248 -2.07 -19.64 4.97
C HIS A 248 -2.79 -20.17 3.73
N ARG A 249 -3.39 -21.37 3.81
CA ARG A 249 -4.09 -22.00 2.69
C ARG A 249 -5.53 -21.48 2.62
N PRO A 250 -6.01 -20.99 1.46
CA PRO A 250 -7.39 -20.50 1.33
C PRO A 250 -8.45 -21.53 1.75
N ALA A 251 -8.21 -22.83 1.48
CA ALA A 251 -9.12 -23.91 1.82
C ALA A 251 -9.39 -24.08 3.33
N ASP A 252 -8.45 -23.64 4.17
CA ASP A 252 -8.54 -23.75 5.63
C ASP A 252 -9.30 -22.56 6.25
N ARG A 253 -9.61 -21.53 5.46
CA ARG A 253 -10.33 -20.32 5.88
C ARG A 253 -11.84 -20.49 5.80
N TYR A 254 -12.58 -19.51 6.32
CA TYR A 254 -14.00 -19.39 6.04
C TYR A 254 -14.24 -19.14 4.55
N PRO A 255 -15.33 -19.65 3.96
CA PRO A 255 -15.58 -19.52 2.51
C PRO A 255 -15.86 -18.07 2.09
N ASP A 256 -16.44 -17.26 2.97
CA ASP A 256 -16.84 -15.88 2.71
C ASP A 256 -16.94 -15.03 3.97
N ALA A 257 -17.15 -13.73 3.79
CA ALA A 257 -17.28 -12.77 4.89
C ALA A 257 -18.54 -12.98 5.74
N ALA A 258 -19.63 -13.51 5.18
CA ALA A 258 -20.84 -13.78 5.94
C ALA A 258 -20.63 -14.93 6.94
N THR A 259 -19.94 -15.98 6.52
CA THR A 259 -19.58 -17.13 7.37
C THR A 259 -18.60 -16.72 8.48
N LEU A 260 -17.60 -15.90 8.15
CA LEU A 260 -16.70 -15.29 9.15
C LEU A 260 -17.48 -14.42 10.15
N HIS A 261 -18.38 -13.57 9.69
CA HIS A 261 -19.22 -12.72 10.55
C HIS A 261 -20.04 -13.57 11.53
N ALA A 262 -20.70 -14.62 11.04
CA ALA A 262 -21.45 -15.53 11.89
C ALA A 262 -20.57 -16.23 12.93
N ALA A 263 -19.32 -16.58 12.59
CA ALA A 263 -18.35 -17.16 13.52
C ALA A 263 -17.93 -16.16 14.60
N LEU A 264 -17.67 -14.90 14.22
CA LEU A 264 -17.34 -13.82 15.16
C LEU A 264 -18.48 -13.55 16.14
N ILE A 265 -19.72 -13.46 15.67
CA ILE A 265 -20.90 -13.30 16.54
C ILE A 265 -20.98 -14.43 17.59
N ARG A 266 -20.84 -15.67 17.16
CA ARG A 266 -20.85 -16.82 18.08
C ARG A 266 -19.70 -16.80 19.09
N ALA A 267 -18.50 -16.42 18.64
CA ALA A 267 -17.32 -16.35 19.49
C ALA A 267 -17.36 -15.18 20.48
N SER A 268 -18.08 -14.11 20.15
CA SER A 268 -18.24 -12.91 20.99
C SER A 268 -19.43 -13.00 21.95
N ALA A 269 -20.30 -14.00 21.78
CA ALA A 269 -21.42 -14.21 22.69
C ALA A 269 -20.87 -14.56 24.09
N PRO A 270 -21.44 -13.99 25.18
CA PRO A 270 -21.06 -14.41 26.52
C PRO A 270 -21.30 -15.92 26.64
N ALA A 271 -20.28 -16.62 27.16
CA ALA A 271 -20.44 -18.06 27.41
C ALA A 271 -21.67 -18.24 28.32
N VAL A 272 -22.78 -18.70 27.77
CA VAL A 272 -23.89 -19.18 28.57
C VAL A 272 -23.27 -20.26 29.41
N ALA A 273 -23.19 -20.04 30.73
CA ALA A 273 -22.64 -20.99 31.68
C ALA A 273 -23.35 -22.34 31.42
N ALA A 274 -22.65 -23.23 30.76
CA ALA A 274 -23.10 -24.58 30.60
C ALA A 274 -23.23 -25.11 32.03
N GLY A 275 -24.47 -25.28 32.51
CA GLY A 275 -24.75 -25.88 33.79
C GLY A 275 -23.95 -27.16 33.92
N PRO A 276 -23.57 -27.58 35.14
CA PRO A 276 -22.62 -28.66 35.35
C PRO A 276 -23.08 -29.90 34.58
N ALA A 277 -22.35 -30.24 33.52
CA ALA A 277 -22.57 -31.46 32.77
C ALA A 277 -22.47 -32.62 33.75
N ARG A 278 -23.59 -33.34 33.98
CA ARG A 278 -23.62 -34.60 34.72
C ARG A 278 -22.52 -35.49 34.16
N ARG A 279 -21.46 -35.66 34.96
CA ARG A 279 -20.41 -36.65 34.68
C ARG A 279 -21.04 -38.04 34.65
N GLN A 280 -21.17 -38.62 33.49
CA GLN A 280 -21.31 -40.06 33.37
C GLN A 280 -19.95 -40.70 33.66
N PRO A 281 -19.87 -41.73 34.50
CA PRO A 281 -18.61 -42.41 34.78
C PRO A 281 -18.21 -43.27 33.57
N SER A 282 -17.05 -42.97 32.98
CA SER A 282 -16.42 -43.84 31.99
C SER A 282 -15.68 -45.00 32.67
N PRO A 283 -15.64 -46.21 32.06
CA PRO A 283 -14.95 -47.36 32.62
C PRO A 283 -13.44 -47.20 32.55
N ARG A 284 -12.79 -47.65 33.61
CA ARG A 284 -11.35 -47.73 33.77
C ARG A 284 -10.73 -48.68 32.74
N ALA A 285 -9.72 -48.23 32.02
CA ALA A 285 -8.74 -49.09 31.35
C ALA A 285 -7.32 -48.56 31.60
N GLY A 286 -6.62 -49.33 32.37
CA GLY A 286 -5.29 -49.83 32.26
C GLY A 286 -4.12 -48.83 32.10
N ALA A 287 -3.38 -48.72 33.19
CA ALA A 287 -2.03 -48.13 33.24
C ALA A 287 -1.06 -48.77 32.26
N ARG A 288 -0.26 -47.95 31.56
CA ARG A 288 1.14 -48.28 31.26
C ARG A 288 2.04 -47.06 31.38
N ARG A 289 2.86 -47.06 32.45
CA ARG A 289 4.05 -46.27 32.69
C ARG A 289 5.12 -46.56 31.60
N ARG A 290 5.80 -45.54 31.11
CA ARG A 290 7.27 -45.51 30.81
C ARG A 290 7.70 -44.05 30.82
N TYR A 291 8.39 -43.62 31.74
CA TYR A 291 9.77 -43.27 32.14
C TYR A 291 10.68 -42.98 30.93
N TRP A 292 11.29 -41.85 31.00
CA TRP A 292 12.66 -41.43 30.60
C TRP A 292 12.63 -39.93 30.27
N SER A 293 13.30 -39.16 30.88
CA SER A 293 14.54 -38.80 31.62
C SER A 293 15.06 -37.48 31.07
N ARG A 294 15.29 -36.63 32.01
CA ARG A 294 16.07 -35.39 32.08
C ARG A 294 17.23 -35.32 31.06
N ARG A 295 17.41 -34.13 30.47
CA ARG A 295 18.71 -33.48 30.52
C ARG A 295 18.55 -31.97 30.39
N ALA A 296 19.17 -31.30 31.35
CA ALA A 296 19.35 -29.87 31.46
C ALA A 296 20.48 -29.40 30.55
N GLY A 297 20.44 -28.17 30.14
CA GLY A 297 21.55 -27.46 29.53
C GLY A 297 21.27 -25.98 29.55
N ALA A 298 21.87 -25.34 30.59
CA ALA A 298 21.90 -23.89 30.71
C ALA A 298 23.11 -23.32 30.00
N ALA A 299 22.99 -22.11 29.49
CA ALA A 299 24.03 -21.06 29.37
C ALA A 299 23.34 -19.81 28.80
N VAL A 300 23.08 -18.79 29.56
CA VAL A 300 23.93 -17.72 30.07
C VAL A 300 24.33 -16.68 28.99
N VAL A 301 23.62 -15.54 29.07
CA VAL A 301 24.07 -14.14 29.17
C VAL A 301 24.96 -13.58 28.06
N ALA A 302 24.50 -12.48 27.43
CA ALA A 302 25.22 -11.20 27.52
C ALA A 302 24.34 -10.03 27.10
N VAL A 303 24.27 -9.09 28.02
CA VAL A 303 23.74 -7.72 27.91
C VAL A 303 24.76 -6.86 27.18
N ALA A 304 24.30 -5.98 26.29
CA ALA A 304 24.97 -4.70 26.09
C ALA A 304 23.92 -3.65 25.69
N ALA A 305 23.75 -2.74 26.61
CA ALA A 305 23.06 -1.46 26.42
C ALA A 305 24.04 -0.41 25.88
N VAL A 306 23.47 0.79 25.59
CA VAL A 306 24.08 2.09 25.25
C VAL A 306 23.94 2.41 23.77
N GLY A 307 23.35 3.51 23.34
CA GLY A 307 22.97 4.77 23.99
C GLY A 307 22.23 5.63 22.98
N ALA A 308 21.30 6.38 23.51
CA ALA A 308 20.59 7.43 22.79
C ALA A 308 21.51 8.63 22.58
N VAL A 309 21.51 9.18 21.37
CA VAL A 309 21.93 10.55 21.14
C VAL A 309 20.83 11.25 20.34
N GLY A 310 20.28 12.27 20.95
CA GLY A 310 19.30 13.18 20.40
C GLY A 310 19.87 14.01 19.27
N ALA A 311 19.04 14.32 18.30
CA ALA A 311 19.29 15.38 17.33
C ALA A 311 18.21 16.45 17.47
N GLU A 312 18.64 17.61 17.81
CA GLU A 312 17.89 18.86 17.87
C GLU A 312 17.43 19.35 16.48
N PRO A 313 16.33 20.10 16.36
CA PRO A 313 15.91 20.69 15.11
C PRO A 313 16.59 22.05 14.92
N GLY A 314 17.49 22.13 13.96
CA GLY A 314 18.17 23.36 13.56
C GLY A 314 17.64 23.98 12.29
N GLY A 315 17.03 25.15 12.41
CA GLY A 315 17.28 26.37 11.70
C GLY A 315 17.15 26.42 10.18
N ALA A 316 16.15 27.15 9.70
CA ALA A 316 16.06 27.68 8.35
C ALA A 316 17.30 28.58 8.06
N GLY A 317 18.03 28.21 7.00
CA GLY A 317 19.13 28.98 6.47
C GLY A 317 19.25 28.78 4.96
N SER A 318 18.81 29.73 4.18
CA SER A 318 18.94 29.79 2.73
C SER A 318 20.41 29.96 2.32
N ALA A 319 21.01 28.92 1.73
CA ALA A 319 22.13 29.06 0.83
C ALA A 319 22.06 27.96 -0.22
N ARG A 320 21.89 28.32 -1.49
CA ARG A 320 21.95 27.40 -2.63
C ARG A 320 23.38 26.90 -2.78
N PRO A 321 23.66 25.61 -2.58
CA PRO A 321 24.96 25.06 -2.91
C PRO A 321 25.05 24.87 -4.42
N VAL A 322 26.03 25.44 -5.04
CA VAL A 322 26.49 25.17 -6.41
C VAL A 322 27.19 23.80 -6.37
N GLY A 323 26.61 22.77 -6.98
CA GLY A 323 27.26 21.47 -7.16
C GLY A 323 27.48 20.66 -5.85
N GLY A 324 26.42 20.37 -5.11
CA GLY A 324 26.48 19.57 -3.89
C GLY A 324 26.26 18.06 -4.16
N THR A 325 26.60 17.23 -3.17
CA THR A 325 26.17 15.83 -3.12
C THR A 325 24.99 15.67 -2.17
N TYR A 326 24.04 14.79 -2.51
CA TYR A 326 22.93 14.41 -1.64
C TYR A 326 22.98 12.91 -1.36
N THR A 327 22.79 12.53 -0.10
CA THR A 327 22.83 11.12 0.33
C THR A 327 21.53 10.75 1.01
N THR A 328 20.97 9.60 0.64
CA THR A 328 19.82 8.97 1.32
C THR A 328 20.06 7.46 1.41
N GLY A 329 20.14 6.92 2.61
CA GLY A 329 20.54 5.54 2.82
C GLY A 329 21.87 5.21 2.12
N PRO A 330 21.95 4.15 1.33
CA PRO A 330 23.16 3.77 0.60
C PRO A 330 23.39 4.59 -0.68
N LEU A 331 22.45 5.43 -1.09
CA LEU A 331 22.46 6.14 -2.36
C LEU A 331 23.02 7.56 -2.19
N THR A 332 24.08 7.90 -2.94
CA THR A 332 24.64 9.23 -3.00
C THR A 332 24.64 9.73 -4.45
N VAL A 333 24.20 10.95 -4.68
CA VAL A 333 24.14 11.54 -6.01
C VAL A 333 24.80 12.94 -6.02
N THR A 334 25.60 13.21 -7.05
CA THR A 334 26.11 14.56 -7.33
C THR A 334 25.02 15.34 -8.06
N LEU A 335 24.68 16.51 -7.52
CA LEU A 335 23.59 17.34 -8.06
C LEU A 335 24.10 18.23 -9.19
N PRO A 336 23.37 18.36 -10.30
CA PRO A 336 23.64 19.37 -11.31
C PRO A 336 23.58 20.79 -10.71
N PRO A 337 24.28 21.77 -11.29
CA PRO A 337 24.23 23.15 -10.84
C PRO A 337 22.79 23.69 -10.76
N GLY A 338 22.44 24.32 -9.65
CA GLY A 338 21.10 24.87 -9.42
C GLY A 338 20.03 23.86 -9.06
N TRP A 339 20.37 22.57 -8.99
CA TRP A 339 19.44 21.53 -8.53
C TRP A 339 19.56 21.30 -7.02
N SER A 340 18.46 20.87 -6.43
CA SER A 340 18.39 20.37 -5.06
C SER A 340 17.73 18.99 -5.05
N ALA A 341 17.92 18.21 -3.98
CA ALA A 341 17.34 16.89 -3.86
C ALA A 341 16.50 16.75 -2.60
N THR A 342 15.60 15.80 -2.64
CA THR A 342 14.83 15.32 -1.48
C THR A 342 14.80 13.80 -1.47
N GLY A 343 14.90 13.20 -0.28
CA GLY A 343 14.71 11.77 -0.11
C GLY A 343 13.30 11.37 -0.52
N ALA A 344 13.19 10.21 -1.13
CA ALA A 344 11.97 9.59 -1.56
C ALA A 344 12.06 8.07 -1.29
N THR A 345 10.98 7.37 -1.53
CA THR A 345 10.95 5.91 -1.59
C THR A 345 10.59 5.48 -3.01
N TRP A 346 11.11 4.34 -3.44
CA TRP A 346 10.73 3.81 -4.74
C TRP A 346 9.36 3.14 -4.63
N ALA A 347 8.35 3.81 -5.15
CA ALA A 347 6.97 3.32 -5.08
C ALA A 347 6.85 1.90 -5.68
N GLY A 348 6.31 0.98 -4.89
CA GLY A 348 6.12 -0.42 -5.30
C GLY A 348 7.37 -1.31 -5.18
N GLN A 349 8.51 -0.79 -4.72
CA GLN A 349 9.71 -1.56 -4.44
C GLN A 349 9.92 -1.63 -2.92
N TYR A 350 10.08 -2.85 -2.40
CA TYR A 350 10.26 -3.11 -0.98
C TYR A 350 11.45 -4.06 -0.78
N GLY A 351 12.27 -3.78 0.22
CA GLY A 351 13.34 -4.64 0.65
C GLY A 351 12.84 -5.94 1.28
N ALA A 352 13.75 -6.86 1.56
CA ALA A 352 13.44 -8.12 2.24
C ALA A 352 12.88 -7.91 3.67
N ASP A 353 13.15 -6.75 4.26
CA ASP A 353 12.65 -6.28 5.55
C ASP A 353 11.24 -5.68 5.47
N GLY A 354 10.66 -5.57 4.27
CA GLY A 354 9.35 -4.97 4.03
C GLY A 354 9.34 -3.43 4.02
N GLU A 355 10.50 -2.79 4.21
CA GLU A 355 10.61 -1.33 4.10
C GLU A 355 10.68 -0.91 2.62
N PRO A 356 10.12 0.26 2.27
CA PRO A 356 10.22 0.79 0.91
C PRO A 356 11.67 0.99 0.51
N GLU A 357 12.05 0.53 -0.67
CA GLU A 357 13.41 0.70 -1.18
C GLU A 357 13.75 2.17 -1.41
N PRO A 358 14.99 2.59 -1.11
CA PRO A 358 15.37 4.00 -1.09
C PRO A 358 15.40 4.59 -2.49
N ALA A 359 14.94 5.83 -2.58
CA ALA A 359 15.01 6.64 -3.77
C ALA A 359 15.27 8.11 -3.41
N LEU A 360 15.55 8.91 -4.41
CA LEU A 360 15.61 10.37 -4.30
C LEU A 360 15.06 11.04 -5.57
N VAL A 361 14.57 12.23 -5.38
CA VAL A 361 14.16 13.13 -6.48
C VAL A 361 15.07 14.34 -6.46
N MET A 362 15.58 14.74 -7.63
CA MET A 362 16.38 15.93 -7.79
C MET A 362 15.88 16.79 -8.94
N SER A 363 15.88 18.11 -8.75
CA SER A 363 15.36 19.10 -9.71
C SER A 363 15.73 20.50 -9.22
N PRO A 364 15.64 21.55 -10.03
CA PRO A 364 15.59 22.92 -9.53
C PRO A 364 14.45 23.14 -8.50
N GLN A 365 13.36 22.36 -8.60
CA GLN A 365 12.21 22.41 -7.70
C GLN A 365 11.71 20.97 -7.38
N PRO A 366 12.42 20.19 -6.54
CA PRO A 366 12.13 18.75 -6.34
C PRO A 366 10.70 18.45 -5.88
N ARG A 367 10.12 19.33 -5.04
CA ARG A 367 8.74 19.16 -4.54
C ARG A 367 7.68 19.36 -5.62
N ARG A 368 8.00 20.03 -6.73
CA ARG A 368 7.08 20.27 -7.85
C ARG A 368 7.33 19.35 -9.03
N TRP A 369 8.52 18.76 -9.14
CA TRP A 369 8.91 17.97 -10.31
C TRP A 369 7.97 16.80 -10.58
N ALA A 370 7.50 16.10 -9.54
CA ALA A 370 6.56 14.99 -9.69
C ALA A 370 5.15 15.41 -10.20
N ALA A 371 4.85 16.72 -10.11
CA ALA A 371 3.54 17.28 -10.49
C ALA A 371 3.61 18.16 -11.76
N ASP A 372 4.81 18.45 -12.25
CA ASP A 372 5.02 19.33 -13.41
C ASP A 372 6.06 18.71 -14.35
N LEU A 373 5.58 18.06 -15.39
CA LEU A 373 6.39 17.34 -16.38
C LEU A 373 7.28 18.25 -17.24
N HIS A 374 7.05 19.56 -17.23
CA HIS A 374 7.89 20.54 -17.95
C HIS A 374 9.12 20.98 -17.15
N LEU A 375 9.17 20.65 -15.86
CA LEU A 375 10.36 20.92 -15.05
C LEU A 375 11.44 19.87 -15.33
N PRO A 376 12.69 20.29 -15.55
CA PRO A 376 13.80 19.34 -15.61
C PRO A 376 14.01 18.71 -14.22
N GLY A 377 14.35 17.43 -14.22
CA GLY A 377 14.57 16.71 -12.98
C GLY A 377 14.93 15.25 -13.20
N ALA A 378 15.26 14.57 -12.12
CA ALA A 378 15.55 13.15 -12.16
C ALA A 378 15.05 12.44 -10.88
N PHE A 379 14.64 11.21 -11.08
CA PHE A 379 14.39 10.22 -10.03
C PHE A 379 15.54 9.22 -10.06
N VAL A 380 16.07 8.86 -8.90
CA VAL A 380 17.08 7.80 -8.75
C VAL A 380 16.57 6.83 -7.69
N GLY A 381 16.42 5.57 -8.05
CA GLY A 381 15.99 4.51 -7.16
C GLY A 381 17.01 3.38 -7.09
N LEU A 382 17.08 2.71 -5.96
CA LEU A 382 17.88 1.52 -5.72
C LEU A 382 16.98 0.37 -5.33
N SER A 383 17.09 -0.79 -6.02
CA SER A 383 16.26 -1.96 -5.74
C SER A 383 17.09 -3.24 -5.70
N VAL A 384 17.11 -3.89 -4.55
CA VAL A 384 17.66 -5.22 -4.36
C VAL A 384 16.66 -6.28 -4.86
N SER A 385 15.39 -6.04 -4.62
CA SER A 385 14.32 -6.97 -5.01
C SER A 385 14.19 -7.08 -6.55
N THR A 386 14.38 -5.99 -7.28
CA THR A 386 14.38 -5.98 -8.75
C THR A 386 15.63 -6.62 -9.33
N ALA A 387 16.80 -6.38 -8.75
CA ALA A 387 18.06 -6.98 -9.20
C ALA A 387 18.04 -8.50 -9.20
N ALA A 388 17.28 -9.11 -8.29
CA ALA A 388 17.12 -10.56 -8.21
C ALA A 388 16.24 -11.17 -9.33
N ARG A 389 15.47 -10.33 -10.05
CA ARG A 389 14.41 -10.77 -10.98
C ARG A 389 14.61 -10.30 -12.43
N ALA A 390 15.32 -9.21 -12.64
CA ALA A 390 15.45 -8.60 -13.96
C ALA A 390 16.87 -8.14 -14.27
N THR A 391 17.28 -8.25 -15.53
CA THR A 391 18.46 -7.56 -16.05
C THR A 391 18.13 -6.08 -16.30
N PRO A 392 19.11 -5.16 -16.33
CA PRO A 392 18.87 -3.75 -16.65
C PRO A 392 18.11 -3.54 -17.97
N ALA A 393 18.48 -4.26 -19.00
CA ALA A 393 17.81 -4.19 -20.31
C ALA A 393 16.38 -4.76 -20.27
N GLY A 394 16.17 -5.90 -19.59
CA GLY A 394 14.83 -6.48 -19.40
C GLY A 394 13.92 -5.55 -18.59
N PHE A 395 14.45 -4.96 -17.51
CA PHE A 395 13.71 -4.02 -16.70
C PHE A 395 13.25 -2.77 -17.49
N LEU A 396 14.14 -2.22 -18.35
CA LEU A 396 13.78 -1.07 -19.18
C LEU A 396 12.84 -1.45 -20.34
N ALA A 397 12.94 -2.66 -20.88
CA ALA A 397 12.06 -3.13 -21.94
C ALA A 397 10.58 -3.30 -21.50
N GLU A 398 10.36 -3.56 -20.20
CA GLU A 398 9.01 -3.67 -19.62
C GLU A 398 8.38 -2.30 -19.32
N ARG A 399 9.16 -1.21 -19.40
CA ARG A 399 8.68 0.15 -19.13
C ARG A 399 8.20 0.80 -20.42
N THR A 400 6.93 1.14 -20.45
CA THR A 400 6.30 1.80 -21.60
C THR A 400 5.76 3.16 -21.16
N HIS A 401 6.03 4.18 -21.98
CA HIS A 401 5.44 5.51 -21.84
C HIS A 401 4.43 5.68 -22.98
N GLY A 402 3.14 5.74 -22.66
CA GLY A 402 2.00 5.57 -23.57
C GLY A 402 2.10 6.28 -24.92
N ASP A 403 2.37 7.60 -24.94
CA ASP A 403 2.48 8.39 -26.17
C ASP A 403 3.93 8.62 -26.60
N CYS A 404 4.88 7.78 -26.14
CA CYS A 404 6.28 7.95 -26.42
C CYS A 404 6.86 6.73 -27.16
N THR A 405 7.68 6.97 -28.16
CA THR A 405 8.39 5.93 -28.88
C THR A 405 9.80 5.75 -28.30
N PRO A 406 10.18 4.55 -27.86
CA PRO A 406 11.53 4.28 -27.38
C PRO A 406 12.53 4.32 -28.55
N ALA A 407 13.67 4.97 -28.34
CA ALA A 407 14.83 4.82 -29.19
C ALA A 407 15.54 3.48 -28.89
N PRO A 408 16.37 2.95 -29.81
CA PRO A 408 17.20 1.80 -29.51
C PRO A 408 18.02 2.02 -28.23
N ALA A 409 18.07 0.99 -27.37
CA ALA A 409 18.87 1.04 -26.17
C ALA A 409 20.35 1.21 -26.50
N ARG A 410 21.04 2.12 -25.78
CA ARG A 410 22.48 2.27 -25.84
C ARG A 410 23.13 1.83 -24.53
N ALA A 411 24.35 1.32 -24.60
CA ALA A 411 25.17 1.09 -23.44
C ALA A 411 26.13 2.28 -23.25
N THR A 412 26.35 2.68 -21.99
CA THR A 412 27.38 3.67 -21.61
C THR A 412 28.06 3.24 -20.32
N ARG A 413 29.34 3.54 -20.18
CA ARG A 413 30.09 3.23 -18.95
C ARG A 413 30.43 4.53 -18.24
N GLN A 414 29.84 4.71 -17.02
CA GLN A 414 30.03 5.90 -16.22
C GLN A 414 30.48 5.50 -14.79
N ALA A 415 31.56 6.11 -14.32
CA ALA A 415 32.14 5.85 -12.99
C ALA A 415 32.39 4.33 -12.71
N GLY A 416 32.73 3.55 -13.72
CA GLY A 416 32.99 2.10 -13.63
C GLY A 416 31.72 1.24 -13.70
N VAL A 417 30.53 1.81 -13.77
CA VAL A 417 29.24 1.13 -13.88
C VAL A 417 28.80 1.13 -15.33
N GLU A 418 28.31 -0.02 -15.81
CA GLU A 418 27.76 -0.18 -17.15
C GLU A 418 26.25 0.06 -17.10
N TRP A 419 25.78 1.06 -17.83
CA TRP A 419 24.39 1.51 -17.89
C TRP A 419 23.75 1.13 -19.22
N THR A 420 22.55 0.61 -19.16
CA THR A 420 21.63 0.56 -20.30
C THR A 420 20.77 1.82 -20.27
N VAL A 421 20.71 2.53 -21.39
CA VAL A 421 20.01 3.82 -21.50
C VAL A 421 19.01 3.76 -22.64
N VAL A 422 17.76 4.14 -22.39
CA VAL A 422 16.68 4.26 -23.37
C VAL A 422 16.13 5.67 -23.35
N ALA A 423 16.12 6.34 -24.48
CA ALA A 423 15.51 7.64 -24.64
C ALA A 423 14.11 7.48 -25.28
N TYR A 424 13.13 8.16 -24.72
CA TYR A 424 11.76 8.15 -25.22
C TYR A 424 11.45 9.49 -25.87
N ARG A 425 11.00 9.44 -27.13
CA ARG A 425 10.48 10.59 -27.85
C ARG A 425 8.96 10.61 -27.73
N CYS A 426 8.45 11.63 -27.06
CA CYS A 426 7.04 11.78 -26.76
C CYS A 426 6.36 12.75 -27.71
N ASP A 427 5.10 12.48 -28.08
CA ASP A 427 4.29 13.34 -28.93
C ASP A 427 3.70 14.54 -28.16
N ARG A 428 3.28 15.60 -28.87
CA ARG A 428 2.55 16.76 -28.33
C ARG A 428 3.30 17.61 -27.32
N GLY A 429 4.61 17.88 -27.55
CA GLY A 429 5.36 18.87 -26.76
C GLY A 429 5.69 18.43 -25.34
N ARG A 430 5.58 17.15 -25.03
CA ARG A 430 6.09 16.58 -23.78
C ARG A 430 7.62 16.56 -23.79
N PRO A 431 8.27 16.80 -22.64
CA PRO A 431 9.72 16.71 -22.57
C PRO A 431 10.20 15.29 -22.88
N GLN A 432 11.40 15.20 -23.41
CA GLN A 432 12.10 13.93 -23.59
C GLN A 432 12.26 13.24 -22.23
N ILE A 433 11.92 11.97 -22.14
CA ILE A 433 12.20 11.12 -20.98
C ILE A 433 13.36 10.20 -21.32
N ILE A 434 14.33 10.10 -20.43
CA ILE A 434 15.45 9.17 -20.57
C ILE A 434 15.47 8.27 -19.34
N GLU A 435 15.46 6.98 -19.57
CA GLU A 435 15.55 5.98 -18.52
C GLU A 435 16.87 5.24 -18.61
N SER A 436 17.47 4.97 -17.47
CA SER A 436 18.75 4.27 -17.39
C SER A 436 18.69 3.25 -16.25
N ALA A 437 19.25 2.10 -16.47
CA ALA A 437 19.36 1.07 -15.44
C ALA A 437 20.74 0.41 -15.48
N ALA A 438 21.24 0.04 -14.31
CA ALA A 438 22.51 -0.67 -14.14
C ALA A 438 22.44 -1.65 -12.96
N LEU A 439 23.23 -2.72 -13.01
CA LEU A 439 23.54 -3.52 -11.82
C LEU A 439 24.77 -2.95 -11.14
N HIS A 440 24.71 -2.83 -9.82
CA HIS A 440 25.87 -2.38 -9.06
C HIS A 440 26.94 -3.49 -9.00
N PRO A 441 28.22 -3.20 -9.36
CA PRO A 441 29.25 -4.24 -9.48
C PRO A 441 29.64 -4.90 -8.14
N GLY A 442 29.33 -4.30 -7.01
CA GLY A 442 29.71 -4.80 -5.68
C GLY A 442 28.53 -5.23 -4.79
N ARG A 443 27.28 -5.09 -5.24
CA ARG A 443 26.07 -5.45 -4.48
C ARG A 443 24.98 -5.96 -5.42
N PRO A 444 24.16 -6.92 -5.01
CA PRO A 444 23.01 -7.37 -5.81
C PRO A 444 21.88 -6.33 -5.79
N ALA A 445 22.12 -5.17 -6.41
CA ALA A 445 21.16 -4.09 -6.46
C ALA A 445 21.09 -3.50 -7.88
N LEU A 446 19.86 -3.22 -8.33
CA LEU A 446 19.59 -2.49 -9.56
C LEU A 446 19.45 -1.02 -9.22
N VAL A 447 20.22 -0.17 -9.91
CA VAL A 447 20.07 1.28 -9.86
C VAL A 447 19.27 1.69 -11.08
N TYR A 448 18.24 2.47 -10.85
CA TYR A 448 17.40 3.04 -11.91
C TYR A 448 17.41 4.57 -11.84
N VAL A 449 17.53 5.18 -13.00
CA VAL A 449 17.51 6.64 -13.13
C VAL A 449 16.53 7.02 -14.24
N GLN A 450 15.52 7.82 -13.89
CA GLN A 450 14.63 8.46 -14.85
C GLN A 450 14.93 9.95 -14.90
N VAL A 451 15.16 10.47 -16.08
CA VAL A 451 15.58 11.86 -16.28
C VAL A 451 14.63 12.56 -17.25
N ALA A 452 14.14 13.74 -16.86
CA ALA A 452 13.64 14.76 -17.77
C ALA A 452 14.75 15.82 -17.88
N PRO A 453 15.57 15.82 -18.93
CA PRO A 453 16.68 16.74 -19.04
C PRO A 453 16.18 18.18 -19.25
N PRO A 454 16.98 19.22 -18.88
CA PRO A 454 16.70 20.59 -19.30
C PRO A 454 16.70 20.73 -20.83
N ALA A 455 16.08 21.77 -21.34
CA ALA A 455 15.88 21.95 -22.79
C ALA A 455 17.20 21.96 -23.61
N ASP A 456 18.30 22.34 -22.98
CA ASP A 456 19.67 22.33 -23.51
C ASP A 456 20.46 21.06 -23.13
N GLY A 457 19.82 20.13 -22.37
CA GLY A 457 20.42 18.90 -21.85
C GLY A 457 20.42 17.79 -22.88
N GLY A 458 21.54 17.56 -23.56
CA GLY A 458 21.75 16.41 -24.44
C GLY A 458 22.18 15.12 -23.73
N PRO A 459 22.67 14.12 -24.51
CA PRO A 459 23.17 12.85 -23.96
C PRO A 459 24.28 13.03 -22.91
N ASP A 460 25.15 14.07 -23.07
CA ASP A 460 26.24 14.37 -22.16
C ASP A 460 25.76 14.80 -20.77
N PHE A 461 24.59 15.45 -20.67
CA PHE A 461 23.96 15.78 -19.41
C PHE A 461 23.59 14.52 -18.65
N VAL A 462 22.98 13.55 -19.34
CA VAL A 462 22.58 12.27 -18.75
C VAL A 462 23.81 11.49 -18.31
N ASP A 463 24.82 11.38 -19.14
CA ASP A 463 26.04 10.64 -18.83
C ASP A 463 26.79 11.26 -17.65
N THR A 464 26.82 12.61 -17.53
CA THR A 464 27.36 13.33 -16.37
C THR A 464 26.55 13.04 -15.09
N LEU A 465 25.22 13.00 -15.19
CA LEU A 465 24.36 12.68 -14.06
C LEU A 465 24.57 11.24 -13.61
N LEU A 466 24.66 10.28 -14.53
CA LEU A 466 24.95 8.87 -14.24
C LEU A 466 26.33 8.69 -13.58
N ALA A 467 27.33 9.46 -14.03
CA ALA A 467 28.67 9.46 -13.41
C ALA A 467 28.65 9.99 -11.96
N GLY A 468 27.64 10.77 -11.60
CA GLY A 468 27.43 11.30 -10.26
C GLY A 468 26.70 10.34 -9.30
N VAL A 469 26.12 9.25 -9.79
CA VAL A 469 25.41 8.27 -8.97
C VAL A 469 26.39 7.29 -8.32
N ARG A 470 26.37 7.18 -7.00
CA ARG A 470 27.25 6.28 -6.24
C ARG A 470 26.44 5.53 -5.19
N LEU A 471 26.84 4.29 -4.92
CA LEU A 471 26.37 3.48 -3.80
C LEU A 471 27.48 3.36 -2.76
N ARG A 472 27.14 3.54 -1.49
CA ARG A 472 28.02 3.31 -0.34
C ARG A 472 27.88 1.90 0.21
#